data_748e41bea1c1cfbfbef95ffdb82c1954
#
_entry.id   748e41bea1c1cfbfbef95ffdb82c1954
#
_cell.length_a   1.000
_cell.length_b   1.000
_cell.length_c   1.000
_cell.angle_alpha   90.00
_cell.angle_beta   90.00
_cell.angle_gamma   90.00
#
_symmetry.space_group_name_H-M   'P 1'
#
loop_
_entity.id
_entity.type
_entity.pdbx_description
1 polymer ?
#
loop_
_entity_poly.entity_id
_entity_poly.type
_entity_poly.pdbx_seq_one_letter_code
_entity_poly.pdbx_strand_id
1 'polypeptide(L)'
;METNHLNGTGMDAFSTKFLNALLQGKNLNDILAIGFELLGNPIFVTDTINKVLAYTKDVEVEDPDWNEIVEKGYVSFNVATNKKVKAVMEQIAISGTPVIEYLEDKELSILRAVIRSENKTIGYLVVPGNFKSHSQEDIDHAVLLCNILSLAMQKHRYACNSMDLMAEYFLTELLDGKIKSSNIIREELRFLRMELRAFLYILVIRAKDHYDNVSSMEVMEAIKAIFRGSISAVYNDDIVVFLNGNRKMEDCGDEQEKLTKLLAGNKLHGGLSRCFQSMSDVPYYYSQAVEAIELGQPMDRQMILYHYDHYVLHHMVAVCAKHTEIRNFCHPSLFVLKKYDGKNGTDFMQSLYQYLKHSKNLIETANTLHIHRNTMSYRIKKIEELMDVDLNDMNLSYYLFMSFKILEFIRVQEMD
;
A
#
# COMPACT_ATOMS: atom_id res chain seq x y z
N MET A 1 -45.42 -36.52 -25.43
CA MET A 1 -44.55 -37.12 -24.41
C MET A 1 -43.20 -37.45 -25.05
N GLU A 2 -42.45 -36.47 -25.53
CA GLU A 2 -41.08 -36.67 -26.10
C GLU A 2 -40.33 -35.35 -26.17
N THR A 3 -40.05 -34.72 -25.05
CA THR A 3 -39.15 -33.52 -25.03
C THR A 3 -38.34 -33.38 -23.74
N ASN A 4 -38.37 -34.38 -22.80
CA ASN A 4 -37.66 -34.24 -21.52
C ASN A 4 -36.39 -35.11 -21.37
N HIS A 5 -35.91 -35.79 -22.41
CA HIS A 5 -34.72 -36.67 -22.30
C HIS A 5 -33.42 -36.12 -22.90
N LEU A 6 -33.45 -34.95 -23.57
CA LEU A 6 -32.22 -34.39 -24.18
C LEU A 6 -31.47 -33.40 -23.27
N ASN A 7 -32.12 -32.84 -22.26
CA ASN A 7 -31.47 -31.85 -21.36
C ASN A 7 -30.67 -32.52 -20.21
N GLY A 8 -30.93 -33.79 -19.85
CA GLY A 8 -30.20 -34.50 -18.78
C GLY A 8 -28.75 -34.85 -19.16
N THR A 9 -28.51 -35.19 -20.41
CA THR A 9 -27.19 -35.67 -20.85
C THR A 9 -26.12 -34.56 -20.92
N GLY A 10 -26.50 -33.31 -21.13
CA GLY A 10 -25.59 -32.17 -21.16
C GLY A 10 -25.10 -31.80 -19.77
N MET A 11 -26.01 -31.67 -18.80
CA MET A 11 -25.69 -31.24 -17.43
C MET A 11 -24.88 -32.31 -16.68
N ASP A 12 -25.12 -33.59 -16.93
CA ASP A 12 -24.34 -34.71 -16.38
C ASP A 12 -22.88 -34.69 -16.86
N ALA A 13 -22.65 -34.31 -18.13
CA ALA A 13 -21.30 -34.19 -18.68
C ALA A 13 -20.52 -33.08 -18.03
N PHE A 14 -21.14 -31.91 -17.79
CA PHE A 14 -20.49 -30.79 -17.09
C PHE A 14 -20.26 -31.08 -15.59
N SER A 15 -21.21 -31.73 -14.93
CA SER A 15 -21.06 -32.21 -13.55
C SER A 15 -19.82 -33.10 -13.40
N THR A 16 -19.62 -34.02 -14.37
CA THR A 16 -18.44 -34.90 -14.42
C THR A 16 -17.14 -34.09 -14.65
N LYS A 17 -17.15 -33.11 -15.56
CA LYS A 17 -15.98 -32.22 -15.79
C LYS A 17 -15.60 -31.46 -14.52
N PHE A 18 -16.57 -30.86 -13.82
CA PHE A 18 -16.36 -30.14 -12.58
C PHE A 18 -15.83 -31.04 -11.46
N LEU A 19 -16.41 -32.24 -11.29
CA LEU A 19 -15.93 -33.18 -10.29
C LEU A 19 -14.47 -33.57 -10.53
N ASN A 20 -14.11 -33.87 -11.78
CA ASN A 20 -12.73 -34.18 -12.17
C ASN A 20 -11.78 -32.99 -11.88
N ALA A 21 -12.19 -31.76 -12.15
CA ALA A 21 -11.42 -30.58 -11.85
C ALA A 21 -11.16 -30.44 -10.34
N LEU A 22 -12.18 -30.65 -9.50
CA LEU A 22 -12.06 -30.65 -8.04
C LEU A 22 -11.12 -31.75 -7.52
N LEU A 23 -11.25 -33.00 -8.05
CA LEU A 23 -10.39 -34.11 -7.66
C LEU A 23 -8.94 -33.89 -8.04
N GLN A 24 -8.67 -33.29 -9.19
CA GLN A 24 -7.32 -32.92 -9.67
C GLN A 24 -6.74 -31.71 -8.95
N GLY A 25 -7.49 -31.03 -8.07
CA GLY A 25 -7.02 -29.85 -7.36
C GLY A 25 -6.82 -28.63 -8.26
N LYS A 26 -7.60 -28.53 -9.33
CA LYS A 26 -7.55 -27.36 -10.23
C LYS A 26 -7.92 -26.06 -9.50
N ASN A 27 -7.35 -24.95 -9.93
CA ASN A 27 -7.61 -23.63 -9.34
C ASN A 27 -8.97 -23.06 -9.79
N LEU A 28 -9.40 -21.95 -9.18
CA LEU A 28 -10.69 -21.33 -9.49
C LEU A 28 -10.81 -20.89 -10.96
N ASN A 29 -9.74 -20.36 -11.57
CA ASN A 29 -9.79 -19.92 -12.97
C ASN A 29 -10.02 -21.12 -13.92
N ASP A 30 -9.43 -22.29 -13.63
CA ASP A 30 -9.67 -23.51 -14.39
C ASP A 30 -11.13 -23.98 -14.28
N ILE A 31 -11.74 -23.83 -13.10
CA ILE A 31 -13.16 -24.12 -12.88
C ILE A 31 -14.04 -23.13 -13.66
N LEU A 32 -13.67 -21.83 -13.67
CA LEU A 32 -14.40 -20.82 -14.44
C LEU A 32 -14.28 -21.01 -15.96
N ALA A 33 -13.20 -21.60 -16.47
CA ALA A 33 -13.10 -21.96 -17.87
C ALA A 33 -14.16 -23.02 -18.25
N ILE A 34 -14.40 -24.02 -17.39
CA ILE A 34 -15.51 -25.00 -17.58
C ILE A 34 -16.86 -24.29 -17.45
N GLY A 35 -16.98 -23.34 -16.51
CA GLY A 35 -18.19 -22.52 -16.35
C GLY A 35 -18.50 -21.67 -17.58
N PHE A 36 -17.47 -21.14 -18.23
CA PHE A 36 -17.61 -20.40 -19.48
C PHE A 36 -18.13 -21.29 -20.62
N GLU A 37 -17.63 -22.53 -20.75
CA GLU A 37 -18.17 -23.49 -21.72
C GLU A 37 -19.66 -23.79 -21.45
N LEU A 38 -20.08 -23.80 -20.18
CA LEU A 38 -21.44 -24.07 -19.76
C LEU A 38 -22.39 -22.89 -19.98
N LEU A 39 -21.99 -21.70 -19.52
CA LEU A 39 -22.81 -20.47 -19.52
C LEU A 39 -22.67 -19.65 -20.79
N GLY A 40 -21.57 -19.78 -21.54
CA GLY A 40 -21.32 -19.07 -22.80
C GLY A 40 -21.09 -17.56 -22.65
N ASN A 41 -20.84 -17.09 -21.43
CA ASN A 41 -20.56 -15.69 -21.10
C ASN A 41 -19.35 -15.60 -20.17
N PRO A 42 -18.60 -14.48 -20.18
CA PRO A 42 -17.50 -14.26 -19.24
C PRO A 42 -17.99 -14.29 -17.80
N ILE A 43 -17.15 -14.80 -16.90
CA ILE A 43 -17.49 -15.03 -15.50
C ILE A 43 -16.42 -14.43 -14.62
N PHE A 44 -16.80 -13.76 -13.55
CA PHE A 44 -15.92 -13.52 -12.42
C PHE A 44 -16.57 -13.91 -11.09
N VAL A 45 -15.72 -14.26 -10.15
CA VAL A 45 -16.11 -14.62 -8.78
C VAL A 45 -15.49 -13.62 -7.85
N THR A 46 -16.29 -13.09 -6.94
CA THR A 46 -15.80 -12.20 -5.87
C THR A 46 -15.97 -12.86 -4.51
N ASP A 47 -15.22 -12.36 -3.54
CA ASP A 47 -15.55 -12.58 -2.14
C ASP A 47 -16.75 -11.70 -1.71
N THR A 48 -17.05 -11.70 -0.41
CA THR A 48 -18.18 -10.93 0.16
C THR A 48 -17.94 -9.42 0.18
N ILE A 49 -16.76 -8.97 -0.21
CA ILE A 49 -16.33 -7.57 -0.20
C ILE A 49 -15.91 -7.07 -1.59
N ASN A 50 -16.34 -7.79 -2.63
CA ASN A 50 -16.14 -7.42 -4.02
C ASN A 50 -14.71 -7.54 -4.56
N LYS A 51 -13.77 -8.21 -3.86
CA LYS A 51 -12.46 -8.59 -4.42
C LYS A 51 -12.65 -9.73 -5.41
N VAL A 52 -12.06 -9.61 -6.59
CA VAL A 52 -12.10 -10.66 -7.61
C VAL A 52 -11.16 -11.79 -7.20
N LEU A 53 -11.72 -12.96 -6.94
CA LEU A 53 -10.98 -14.18 -6.58
C LEU A 53 -10.55 -14.97 -7.82
N ALA A 54 -11.36 -14.93 -8.87
CA ALA A 54 -11.09 -15.58 -10.14
C ALA A 54 -11.95 -14.95 -11.25
N TYR A 55 -11.48 -15.03 -12.48
CA TYR A 55 -12.24 -14.64 -13.66
C TYR A 55 -11.87 -15.51 -14.86
N THR A 56 -12.73 -15.53 -15.89
CA THR A 56 -12.49 -16.24 -17.16
C THR A 56 -11.32 -15.59 -17.87
N LYS A 57 -10.20 -16.30 -18.00
CA LYS A 57 -9.00 -15.88 -18.73
C LYS A 57 -9.13 -16.22 -20.22
N ASP A 58 -8.27 -15.60 -21.02
CA ASP A 58 -8.13 -15.85 -22.47
C ASP A 58 -9.40 -15.57 -23.29
N VAL A 59 -10.26 -14.68 -22.79
CA VAL A 59 -11.48 -14.23 -23.43
C VAL A 59 -11.44 -12.71 -23.59
N GLU A 60 -11.46 -12.21 -24.83
CA GLU A 60 -11.58 -10.79 -25.11
C GLU A 60 -13.01 -10.32 -24.85
N VAL A 61 -13.18 -9.39 -23.92
CA VAL A 61 -14.47 -8.79 -23.57
C VAL A 61 -14.39 -7.29 -23.87
N GLU A 62 -15.19 -6.83 -24.84
CA GLU A 62 -15.29 -5.42 -25.21
C GLU A 62 -16.23 -4.67 -24.25
N ASP A 63 -15.87 -4.66 -22.94
CA ASP A 63 -16.60 -3.95 -21.90
C ASP A 63 -15.62 -3.21 -20.99
N PRO A 64 -15.68 -1.86 -20.94
CA PRO A 64 -14.79 -1.06 -20.09
C PRO A 64 -14.86 -1.45 -18.61
N ASP A 65 -16.05 -1.78 -18.09
CA ASP A 65 -16.22 -2.18 -16.68
C ASP A 65 -15.55 -3.53 -16.41
N TRP A 66 -15.66 -4.50 -17.34
CA TRP A 66 -14.96 -5.78 -17.24
C TRP A 66 -13.46 -5.57 -17.18
N ASN A 67 -12.91 -4.77 -18.09
CA ASN A 67 -11.48 -4.52 -18.15
C ASN A 67 -10.98 -3.83 -16.87
N GLU A 68 -11.73 -2.85 -16.36
CA GLU A 68 -11.42 -2.18 -15.10
C GLU A 68 -11.44 -3.15 -13.92
N ILE A 69 -12.44 -4.04 -13.83
CA ILE A 69 -12.57 -5.03 -12.75
C ILE A 69 -11.42 -6.04 -12.79
N VAL A 70 -11.05 -6.53 -13.97
CA VAL A 70 -9.97 -7.51 -14.15
C VAL A 70 -8.60 -6.89 -13.85
N GLU A 71 -8.36 -5.66 -14.34
CA GLU A 71 -7.10 -4.94 -14.11
C GLU A 71 -6.91 -4.58 -12.62
N LYS A 72 -7.96 -4.07 -11.98
CA LYS A 72 -7.89 -3.64 -10.57
C LYS A 72 -8.03 -4.79 -9.58
N GLY A 73 -8.59 -5.92 -9.98
CA GLY A 73 -8.88 -7.04 -9.09
C GLY A 73 -10.04 -6.81 -8.12
N TYR A 74 -10.84 -5.75 -8.32
CA TYR A 74 -12.00 -5.39 -7.47
C TYR A 74 -13.15 -4.85 -8.31
N VAL A 75 -14.39 -5.10 -7.86
CA VAL A 75 -15.56 -4.39 -8.37
C VAL A 75 -15.56 -2.99 -7.75
N SER A 76 -15.54 -1.95 -8.59
CA SER A 76 -15.40 -0.56 -8.10
C SER A 76 -16.49 -0.19 -7.10
N PHE A 77 -16.12 0.67 -6.15
CA PHE A 77 -17.03 1.15 -5.08
C PHE A 77 -18.32 1.78 -5.64
N ASN A 78 -18.22 2.52 -6.75
CA ASN A 78 -19.39 3.12 -7.40
C ASN A 78 -20.42 2.07 -7.88
N VAL A 79 -19.95 0.92 -8.36
CA VAL A 79 -20.80 -0.19 -8.77
C VAL A 79 -21.34 -0.91 -7.53
N ALA A 80 -20.49 -1.19 -6.55
CA ALA A 80 -20.86 -1.92 -5.34
C ALA A 80 -21.85 -1.14 -4.43
N THR A 81 -21.79 0.20 -4.41
CA THR A 81 -22.69 1.07 -3.62
C THR A 81 -23.92 1.54 -4.38
N ASN A 82 -24.06 1.20 -5.65
CA ASN A 82 -25.27 1.49 -6.41
C ASN A 82 -26.48 0.86 -5.69
N LYS A 83 -27.48 1.66 -5.37
CA LYS A 83 -28.66 1.22 -4.61
C LYS A 83 -29.38 0.02 -5.23
N LYS A 84 -29.45 -0.04 -6.59
CA LYS A 84 -30.06 -1.16 -7.29
C LYS A 84 -29.24 -2.43 -7.12
N VAL A 85 -27.93 -2.36 -7.36
CA VAL A 85 -26.99 -3.51 -7.19
C VAL A 85 -27.06 -4.02 -5.75
N LYS A 86 -27.02 -3.13 -4.75
CA LYS A 86 -27.10 -3.49 -3.34
C LYS A 86 -28.41 -4.24 -3.02
N ALA A 87 -29.55 -3.74 -3.50
CA ALA A 87 -30.84 -4.42 -3.29
C ALA A 87 -30.88 -5.81 -3.91
N VAL A 88 -30.33 -6.01 -5.12
CA VAL A 88 -30.21 -7.31 -5.76
C VAL A 88 -29.29 -8.24 -4.96
N MET A 89 -28.14 -7.73 -4.50
CA MET A 89 -27.19 -8.51 -3.68
C MET A 89 -27.81 -8.94 -2.34
N GLU A 90 -28.56 -8.08 -1.68
CA GLU A 90 -29.32 -8.39 -0.46
C GLU A 90 -30.40 -9.45 -0.74
N GLN A 91 -31.12 -9.32 -1.84
CA GLN A 91 -32.15 -10.30 -2.25
C GLN A 91 -31.55 -11.70 -2.48
N ILE A 92 -30.47 -11.83 -3.24
CA ILE A 92 -29.81 -13.12 -3.50
C ILE A 92 -29.16 -13.69 -2.24
N ALA A 93 -28.64 -12.81 -1.36
CA ALA A 93 -28.08 -13.22 -0.08
C ALA A 93 -29.13 -13.81 0.88
N ILE A 94 -30.40 -13.38 0.80
CA ILE A 94 -31.51 -13.92 1.58
C ILE A 94 -32.09 -15.16 0.92
N SER A 95 -32.49 -15.07 -0.37
CA SER A 95 -33.17 -16.15 -1.09
C SER A 95 -32.27 -17.34 -1.42
N GLY A 96 -30.99 -17.07 -1.70
CA GLY A 96 -30.05 -18.06 -2.25
C GLY A 96 -30.28 -18.40 -3.73
N THR A 97 -31.26 -17.76 -4.36
CA THR A 97 -31.62 -18.03 -5.77
C THR A 97 -30.89 -17.01 -6.66
N PRO A 98 -30.25 -17.47 -7.76
CA PRO A 98 -29.64 -16.54 -8.72
C PRO A 98 -30.70 -15.61 -9.34
N VAL A 99 -30.28 -14.40 -9.71
CA VAL A 99 -31.15 -13.38 -10.33
C VAL A 99 -30.49 -12.89 -11.62
N ILE A 100 -31.30 -12.74 -12.66
CA ILE A 100 -30.91 -12.05 -13.90
C ILE A 100 -31.43 -10.62 -13.80
N GLU A 101 -30.50 -9.66 -13.75
CA GLU A 101 -30.75 -8.21 -13.74
C GLU A 101 -30.53 -7.68 -15.16
N TYR A 102 -31.44 -6.84 -15.66
CA TYR A 102 -31.28 -6.17 -16.95
C TYR A 102 -30.91 -4.69 -16.71
N LEU A 103 -29.77 -4.29 -17.26
CA LEU A 103 -29.29 -2.91 -17.24
C LEU A 103 -29.71 -2.20 -18.52
N GLU A 104 -30.76 -1.35 -18.44
CA GLU A 104 -31.34 -0.65 -19.58
C GLU A 104 -30.35 0.33 -20.26
N ASP A 105 -29.50 0.98 -19.44
CA ASP A 105 -28.48 1.94 -19.89
C ASP A 105 -27.34 1.29 -20.71
N LYS A 106 -27.14 0.00 -20.57
CA LYS A 106 -26.11 -0.77 -21.27
C LYS A 106 -26.66 -1.85 -22.21
N GLU A 107 -27.97 -2.00 -22.27
CA GLU A 107 -28.64 -3.10 -22.99
C GLU A 107 -28.06 -4.48 -22.66
N LEU A 108 -27.64 -4.68 -21.40
CA LEU A 108 -26.91 -5.83 -20.92
C LEU A 108 -27.67 -6.54 -19.81
N SER A 109 -27.77 -7.86 -19.88
CA SER A 109 -28.24 -8.70 -18.77
C SER A 109 -27.06 -9.15 -17.91
N ILE A 110 -27.21 -9.15 -16.58
CA ILE A 110 -26.19 -9.67 -15.66
C ILE A 110 -26.85 -10.74 -14.79
N LEU A 111 -26.29 -11.96 -14.82
CA LEU A 111 -26.68 -13.01 -13.89
C LEU A 111 -25.80 -12.91 -12.64
N ARG A 112 -26.45 -12.83 -11.47
CA ARG A 112 -25.80 -12.78 -10.17
C ARG A 112 -26.26 -13.94 -9.31
N ALA A 113 -25.31 -14.59 -8.62
CA ALA A 113 -25.61 -15.68 -7.70
C ALA A 113 -24.72 -15.59 -6.45
N VAL A 114 -25.21 -16.16 -5.35
CA VAL A 114 -24.48 -16.24 -4.09
C VAL A 114 -23.77 -17.59 -3.97
N ILE A 115 -22.50 -17.57 -3.54
CA ILE A 115 -21.73 -18.77 -3.21
C ILE A 115 -21.81 -18.95 -1.70
N ARG A 116 -22.31 -20.10 -1.24
CA ARG A 116 -22.50 -20.40 0.19
C ARG A 116 -21.68 -21.60 0.62
N SER A 117 -21.16 -21.53 1.85
CA SER A 117 -20.61 -22.68 2.57
C SER A 117 -21.46 -22.89 3.82
N GLU A 118 -22.11 -24.02 3.93
CA GLU A 118 -23.14 -24.26 4.94
C GLU A 118 -24.25 -23.19 4.85
N ASN A 119 -24.47 -22.39 5.88
CA ASN A 119 -25.43 -21.28 5.87
C ASN A 119 -24.76 -19.89 5.74
N LYS A 120 -23.46 -19.85 5.40
CA LYS A 120 -22.69 -18.61 5.36
C LYS A 120 -22.35 -18.22 3.92
N THR A 121 -22.62 -16.99 3.51
CA THR A 121 -22.16 -16.45 2.23
C THR A 121 -20.63 -16.31 2.28
N ILE A 122 -19.95 -16.85 1.26
CA ILE A 122 -18.49 -16.82 1.12
C ILE A 122 -18.04 -16.09 -0.14
N GLY A 123 -18.96 -15.72 -1.02
CA GLY A 123 -18.66 -14.96 -2.24
C GLY A 123 -19.85 -14.84 -3.16
N TYR A 124 -19.63 -14.27 -4.32
CA TYR A 124 -20.63 -14.06 -5.36
C TYR A 124 -20.08 -14.45 -6.72
N LEU A 125 -20.97 -15.03 -7.54
CA LEU A 125 -20.76 -15.29 -8.95
C LEU A 125 -21.44 -14.19 -9.75
N VAL A 126 -20.73 -13.60 -10.70
CA VAL A 126 -21.27 -12.59 -11.61
C VAL A 126 -20.93 -12.98 -13.04
N VAL A 127 -21.95 -12.98 -13.88
CA VAL A 127 -21.89 -13.39 -15.29
C VAL A 127 -22.51 -12.27 -16.12
N PRO A 128 -21.71 -11.33 -16.68
CA PRO A 128 -22.23 -10.34 -17.62
C PRO A 128 -22.61 -11.00 -18.95
N GLY A 129 -23.75 -10.63 -19.52
CA GLY A 129 -24.27 -11.18 -20.78
C GLY A 129 -23.63 -10.55 -22.02
N ASN A 130 -22.29 -10.41 -22.04
CA ASN A 130 -21.58 -9.76 -23.13
C ASN A 130 -21.66 -10.51 -24.46
N PHE A 131 -21.79 -11.84 -24.45
CA PHE A 131 -21.80 -12.65 -25.66
C PHE A 131 -23.20 -13.15 -26.02
N LYS A 132 -24.03 -13.43 -25.03
CA LYS A 132 -25.43 -13.81 -25.22
C LYS A 132 -26.29 -13.34 -24.06
N SER A 133 -27.58 -13.11 -24.31
CA SER A 133 -28.57 -12.86 -23.26
C SER A 133 -28.76 -14.10 -22.39
N HIS A 134 -28.99 -13.91 -21.10
CA HIS A 134 -29.26 -15.01 -20.17
C HIS A 134 -30.67 -15.60 -20.33
N SER A 135 -30.77 -16.90 -20.14
CA SER A 135 -32.01 -17.68 -20.15
C SER A 135 -32.34 -18.20 -18.76
N GLN A 136 -33.54 -18.79 -18.61
CA GLN A 136 -33.91 -19.44 -17.35
C GLN A 136 -33.04 -20.67 -17.05
N GLU A 137 -32.54 -21.36 -18.07
CA GLU A 137 -31.64 -22.52 -17.94
C GLU A 137 -30.27 -22.10 -17.35
N ASP A 138 -29.81 -20.87 -17.63
CA ASP A 138 -28.54 -20.33 -17.08
C ASP A 138 -28.62 -20.15 -15.56
N ILE A 139 -29.82 -20.03 -14.95
CA ILE A 139 -30.02 -20.00 -13.50
C ILE A 139 -29.63 -21.36 -12.88
N ASP A 140 -30.07 -22.46 -13.47
CA ASP A 140 -29.76 -23.82 -12.98
C ASP A 140 -28.26 -24.10 -13.13
N HIS A 141 -27.67 -23.68 -14.24
CA HIS A 141 -26.22 -23.75 -14.48
C HIS A 141 -25.41 -22.92 -13.44
N ALA A 142 -25.90 -21.74 -13.10
CA ALA A 142 -25.26 -20.90 -12.09
C ALA A 142 -25.33 -21.53 -10.68
N VAL A 143 -26.46 -22.21 -10.35
CA VAL A 143 -26.57 -22.93 -9.07
C VAL A 143 -25.56 -24.08 -9.01
N LEU A 144 -25.42 -24.86 -10.09
CA LEU A 144 -24.43 -25.94 -10.16
C LEU A 144 -23.00 -25.34 -9.97
N LEU A 145 -22.66 -24.30 -10.71
CA LEU A 145 -21.34 -23.66 -10.64
C LEU A 145 -21.07 -23.10 -9.25
N CYS A 146 -22.03 -22.45 -8.60
CA CYS A 146 -21.89 -21.94 -7.23
C CYS A 146 -21.61 -23.07 -6.22
N ASN A 147 -22.24 -24.24 -6.35
CA ASN A 147 -21.98 -25.38 -5.48
C ASN A 147 -20.54 -25.90 -5.67
N ILE A 148 -20.08 -26.00 -6.90
CA ILE A 148 -18.69 -26.39 -7.22
C ILE A 148 -17.67 -25.37 -6.69
N LEU A 149 -17.93 -24.10 -6.90
CA LEU A 149 -17.07 -23.02 -6.40
C LEU A 149 -17.03 -23.01 -4.86
N SER A 150 -18.16 -23.27 -4.20
CA SER A 150 -18.19 -23.40 -2.74
C SER A 150 -17.22 -24.48 -2.25
N LEU A 151 -17.24 -25.67 -2.86
CA LEU A 151 -16.31 -26.75 -2.50
C LEU A 151 -14.85 -26.40 -2.79
N ALA A 152 -14.57 -25.78 -3.94
CA ALA A 152 -13.24 -25.35 -4.31
C ALA A 152 -12.69 -24.28 -3.34
N MET A 153 -13.51 -23.28 -3.00
CA MET A 153 -13.14 -22.21 -2.08
C MET A 153 -12.87 -22.72 -0.66
N GLN A 154 -13.63 -23.70 -0.17
CA GLN A 154 -13.37 -24.34 1.12
C GLN A 154 -12.02 -25.06 1.13
N LYS A 155 -11.72 -25.82 0.08
CA LYS A 155 -10.46 -26.58 -0.04
C LYS A 155 -9.21 -25.67 -0.03
N HIS A 156 -9.29 -24.49 -0.62
CA HIS A 156 -8.18 -23.56 -0.76
C HIS A 156 -8.10 -22.46 0.32
N ARG A 157 -8.92 -22.55 1.39
CA ARG A 157 -8.99 -21.52 2.44
C ARG A 157 -9.20 -20.09 1.91
N TYR A 158 -9.91 -19.90 0.81
CA TYR A 158 -10.32 -18.56 0.34
C TYR A 158 -11.33 -17.89 1.27
N ALA A 159 -11.77 -18.58 2.32
CA ALA A 159 -12.61 -18.02 3.40
C ALA A 159 -11.77 -17.33 4.49
N CYS A 160 -10.64 -16.72 4.12
CA CYS A 160 -9.90 -15.86 5.04
C CYS A 160 -10.70 -14.59 5.32
N ASN A 161 -11.01 -14.37 6.59
CA ASN A 161 -11.47 -13.14 7.25
C ASN A 161 -11.95 -12.02 6.31
N SER A 162 -13.22 -12.06 5.95
CA SER A 162 -13.86 -11.02 5.12
C SER A 162 -13.59 -9.59 5.58
N MET A 163 -13.38 -9.38 6.88
CA MET A 163 -13.07 -8.07 7.47
C MET A 163 -11.65 -7.56 7.14
N ASP A 164 -10.66 -8.45 7.09
CA ASP A 164 -9.28 -8.04 6.81
C ASP A 164 -9.11 -7.64 5.33
N LEU A 165 -9.73 -8.38 4.42
CA LEU A 165 -9.73 -8.05 3.00
C LEU A 165 -10.48 -6.74 2.71
N MET A 166 -11.56 -6.48 3.44
CA MET A 166 -12.29 -5.23 3.33
C MET A 166 -11.47 -4.04 3.85
N ALA A 167 -10.74 -4.24 4.93
CA ALA A 167 -9.83 -3.23 5.48
C ALA A 167 -8.68 -2.93 4.49
N GLU A 168 -8.13 -3.97 3.85
CA GLU A 168 -7.12 -3.86 2.78
C GLU A 168 -7.66 -3.03 1.59
N TYR A 169 -8.86 -3.37 1.10
CA TYR A 169 -9.52 -2.63 0.03
C TYR A 169 -9.75 -1.15 0.41
N PHE A 170 -10.29 -0.91 1.60
CA PHE A 170 -10.51 0.44 2.10
C PHE A 170 -9.21 1.25 2.16
N LEU A 171 -8.10 0.65 2.63
CA LEU A 171 -6.80 1.30 2.64
C LEU A 171 -6.34 1.64 1.22
N THR A 172 -6.52 0.72 0.26
CA THR A 172 -6.14 0.94 -1.15
C THR A 172 -6.92 2.10 -1.78
N GLU A 173 -8.23 2.18 -1.56
CA GLU A 173 -9.06 3.28 -2.07
C GLU A 173 -8.70 4.64 -1.41
N LEU A 174 -8.25 4.62 -0.16
CA LEU A 174 -7.69 5.80 0.49
C LEU A 174 -6.37 6.22 -0.14
N LEU A 175 -5.45 5.26 -0.38
CA LEU A 175 -4.15 5.49 -1.01
C LEU A 175 -4.30 6.07 -2.43
N ASP A 176 -5.28 5.60 -3.19
CA ASP A 176 -5.64 6.12 -4.52
C ASP A 176 -6.28 7.53 -4.45
N GLY A 177 -6.62 8.02 -3.26
CA GLY A 177 -7.32 9.30 -3.08
C GLY A 177 -8.75 9.31 -3.60
N LYS A 178 -9.38 8.15 -3.81
CA LYS A 178 -10.75 8.01 -4.29
C LYS A 178 -11.78 8.33 -3.20
N ILE A 179 -11.47 8.03 -1.94
CA ILE A 179 -12.32 8.30 -0.79
C ILE A 179 -11.83 9.57 -0.08
N LYS A 180 -12.48 10.71 -0.35
CA LYS A 180 -12.18 12.03 0.28
C LYS A 180 -13.25 12.47 1.28
N SER A 181 -14.44 11.90 1.20
CA SER A 181 -15.57 12.29 2.03
C SER A 181 -15.44 11.74 3.46
N SER A 182 -15.38 12.61 4.45
CA SER A 182 -15.34 12.21 5.87
C SER A 182 -16.55 11.38 6.30
N ASN A 183 -17.70 11.53 5.63
CA ASN A 183 -18.88 10.72 5.91
C ASN A 183 -18.72 9.29 5.43
N ILE A 184 -18.18 9.10 4.21
CA ILE A 184 -17.89 7.76 3.66
C ILE A 184 -16.84 7.07 4.53
N ILE A 185 -15.74 7.76 4.87
CA ILE A 185 -14.69 7.24 5.76
C ILE A 185 -15.30 6.77 7.09
N ARG A 186 -16.21 7.55 7.68
CA ARG A 186 -16.84 7.19 8.95
C ARG A 186 -17.77 5.98 8.84
N GLU A 187 -18.49 5.83 7.74
CA GLU A 187 -19.34 4.66 7.47
C GLU A 187 -18.50 3.39 7.30
N GLU A 188 -17.41 3.47 6.53
CA GLU A 188 -16.48 2.35 6.34
C GLU A 188 -15.81 1.92 7.66
N LEU A 189 -15.36 2.87 8.47
CA LEU A 189 -14.79 2.59 9.79
C LEU A 189 -15.80 1.90 10.72
N ARG A 190 -17.07 2.32 10.69
CA ARG A 190 -18.14 1.66 11.45
C ARG A 190 -18.36 0.23 10.97
N PHE A 191 -18.36 0.03 9.66
CA PHE A 191 -18.50 -1.30 9.07
C PHE A 191 -17.33 -2.22 9.46
N LEU A 192 -16.10 -1.71 9.41
CA LEU A 192 -14.88 -2.39 9.84
C LEU A 192 -14.77 -2.55 11.38
N ARG A 193 -15.72 -2.01 12.15
CA ARG A 193 -15.69 -1.95 13.61
C ARG A 193 -14.39 -1.35 14.14
N MET A 194 -13.85 -0.38 13.44
CA MET A 194 -12.61 0.30 13.76
C MET A 194 -12.88 1.69 14.33
N GLU A 195 -12.27 1.99 15.48
CA GLU A 195 -12.23 3.33 16.05
C GLU A 195 -10.87 3.97 15.76
N LEU A 196 -10.90 5.21 15.26
CA LEU A 196 -9.66 5.98 15.08
C LEU A 196 -9.12 6.42 16.44
N ARG A 197 -7.85 6.19 16.64
CA ARG A 197 -7.08 6.60 17.80
C ARG A 197 -6.36 7.92 17.54
N ALA A 198 -5.67 8.43 18.56
CA ALA A 198 -5.09 9.77 18.51
C ALA A 198 -3.86 9.90 17.59
N PHE A 199 -3.14 8.80 17.31
CA PHE A 199 -1.88 8.82 16.59
C PHE A 199 -1.94 7.87 15.40
N LEU A 200 -2.06 8.44 14.19
CA LEU A 200 -2.11 7.71 12.94
C LEU A 200 -0.79 7.89 12.19
N TYR A 201 -0.31 6.80 11.57
CA TYR A 201 0.90 6.82 10.73
C TYR A 201 0.71 5.92 9.52
N ILE A 202 1.45 6.19 8.47
CA ILE A 202 1.68 5.25 7.36
C ILE A 202 3.10 4.70 7.48
N LEU A 203 3.20 3.38 7.46
CA LEU A 203 4.45 2.65 7.34
C LEU A 203 4.47 1.98 5.96
N VAL A 204 5.48 2.27 5.16
CA VAL A 204 5.75 1.60 3.89
C VAL A 204 6.91 0.64 4.11
N ILE A 205 6.79 -0.59 3.60
CA ILE A 205 7.82 -1.62 3.72
C ILE A 205 8.17 -2.10 2.33
N ARG A 206 9.46 -2.03 2.01
CA ARG A 206 10.03 -2.35 0.71
C ARG A 206 11.13 -3.41 0.84
N ALA A 207 11.18 -4.35 -0.11
CA ALA A 207 12.26 -5.31 -0.20
C ALA A 207 13.54 -4.63 -0.71
N LYS A 208 14.71 -5.04 -0.18
CA LYS A 208 16.00 -4.47 -0.55
C LYS A 208 16.40 -4.83 -1.98
N ASP A 209 16.11 -6.04 -2.39
CA ASP A 209 16.37 -6.58 -3.74
C ASP A 209 15.09 -7.31 -4.17
N HIS A 210 14.73 -7.24 -5.46
CA HIS A 210 13.53 -7.86 -6.00
C HIS A 210 13.35 -9.31 -5.49
N TYR A 211 12.33 -9.48 -4.68
CA TYR A 211 11.70 -10.73 -4.26
C TYR A 211 12.54 -12.03 -4.28
N ASP A 212 13.16 -12.32 -3.15
CA ASP A 212 13.46 -13.71 -2.78
C ASP A 212 12.70 -14.08 -1.49
N ASN A 213 11.59 -14.83 -1.69
CA ASN A 213 11.00 -15.77 -0.73
C ASN A 213 10.34 -15.28 0.58
N VAL A 214 10.03 -14.01 0.80
CA VAL A 214 9.20 -13.64 1.95
C VAL A 214 7.75 -13.42 1.48
N SER A 215 6.83 -14.22 1.98
CA SER A 215 5.40 -14.02 1.71
C SER A 215 4.96 -12.69 2.31
N SER A 216 4.47 -11.75 1.47
CA SER A 216 3.90 -10.48 1.94
C SER A 216 2.83 -10.70 3.02
N MET A 217 2.10 -11.81 2.95
CA MET A 217 1.11 -12.22 3.94
C MET A 217 1.73 -12.48 5.32
N GLU A 218 2.87 -13.17 5.39
CA GLU A 218 3.54 -13.46 6.66
C GLU A 218 4.04 -12.18 7.33
N VAL A 219 4.56 -11.24 6.54
CA VAL A 219 5.00 -9.93 7.05
C VAL A 219 3.81 -9.12 7.55
N MET A 220 2.70 -9.06 6.81
CA MET A 220 1.49 -8.34 7.23
C MET A 220 0.89 -8.93 8.52
N GLU A 221 0.82 -10.25 8.66
CA GLU A 221 0.36 -10.92 9.89
C GLU A 221 1.28 -10.64 11.08
N ALA A 222 2.60 -10.67 10.89
CA ALA A 222 3.56 -10.34 11.93
C ALA A 222 3.41 -8.88 12.39
N ILE A 223 3.19 -7.94 11.45
CA ILE A 223 2.96 -6.53 11.77
C ILE A 223 1.65 -6.33 12.52
N LYS A 224 0.58 -7.02 12.12
CA LYS A 224 -0.71 -6.99 12.82
C LYS A 224 -0.61 -7.51 14.26
N ALA A 225 0.28 -8.49 14.51
CA ALA A 225 0.56 -8.97 15.85
C ALA A 225 1.33 -7.93 16.70
N ILE A 226 2.23 -7.14 16.08
CA ILE A 226 2.97 -6.06 16.75
C ILE A 226 2.05 -4.87 17.02
N PHE A 227 1.32 -4.40 15.99
CA PHE A 227 0.46 -3.23 16.03
C PHE A 227 -1.02 -3.61 15.89
N ARG A 228 -1.66 -3.91 17.00
CA ARG A 228 -3.08 -4.31 17.02
C ARG A 228 -3.98 -3.19 16.50
N GLY A 229 -4.82 -3.53 15.51
CA GLY A 229 -5.74 -2.59 14.87
C GLY A 229 -5.09 -1.81 13.71
N SER A 230 -3.93 -2.25 13.22
CA SER A 230 -3.38 -1.81 11.95
C SER A 230 -4.15 -2.44 10.78
N ILE A 231 -4.14 -1.75 9.64
CA ILE A 231 -4.61 -2.27 8.35
C ILE A 231 -3.38 -2.33 7.43
N SER A 232 -3.24 -3.43 6.70
CA SER A 232 -2.14 -3.60 5.75
C SER A 232 -2.69 -3.91 4.36
N ALA A 233 -2.01 -3.43 3.32
CA ALA A 233 -2.30 -3.71 1.92
C ALA A 233 -1.00 -3.83 1.12
N VAL A 234 -1.03 -4.60 0.03
CA VAL A 234 0.02 -4.53 -0.99
C VAL A 234 -0.37 -3.43 -1.97
N TYR A 235 0.50 -2.43 -2.15
CA TYR A 235 0.25 -1.27 -3.00
C TYR A 235 1.54 -0.80 -3.67
N ASN A 236 1.54 -0.72 -5.00
CA ASN A 236 2.72 -0.38 -5.82
C ASN A 236 3.96 -1.23 -5.45
N ASP A 237 3.80 -2.54 -5.35
CA ASP A 237 4.83 -3.53 -4.99
C ASP A 237 5.39 -3.40 -3.56
N ASP A 238 4.93 -2.44 -2.77
CA ASP A 238 5.29 -2.26 -1.37
C ASP A 238 4.18 -2.80 -0.44
N ILE A 239 4.52 -3.20 0.79
CA ILE A 239 3.53 -3.42 1.84
C ILE A 239 3.29 -2.08 2.52
N VAL A 240 2.06 -1.59 2.47
CA VAL A 240 1.63 -0.35 3.12
C VAL A 240 0.80 -0.70 4.34
N VAL A 241 1.14 -0.10 5.48
CA VAL A 241 0.47 -0.33 6.76
C VAL A 241 -0.06 0.99 7.31
N PHE A 242 -1.35 1.04 7.54
CA PHE A 242 -1.98 2.10 8.32
C PHE A 242 -1.90 1.72 9.80
N LEU A 243 -1.13 2.47 10.55
CA LEU A 243 -0.96 2.31 12.00
C LEU A 243 -1.93 3.22 12.75
N ASN A 244 -2.65 2.64 13.71
CA ASN A 244 -3.71 3.29 14.48
C ASN A 244 -3.40 3.13 15.98
N GLY A 245 -2.70 4.09 16.57
CA GLY A 245 -2.10 4.00 17.90
C GLY A 245 -2.67 4.94 18.96
N ASN A 246 -2.55 4.55 20.23
CA ASN A 246 -2.90 5.37 21.39
C ASN A 246 -1.71 6.18 21.93
N ARG A 247 -0.49 5.90 21.45
CA ARG A 247 0.76 6.55 21.84
C ARG A 247 1.49 7.01 20.59
N LYS A 248 2.37 7.99 20.74
CA LYS A 248 3.28 8.37 19.66
C LYS A 248 4.24 7.22 19.37
N MET A 249 4.71 7.15 18.13
CA MET A 249 5.66 6.10 17.73
C MET A 249 6.96 6.16 18.56
N GLU A 250 7.43 7.35 18.93
CA GLU A 250 8.61 7.54 19.75
C GLU A 250 8.47 6.90 21.15
N ASP A 251 7.23 6.77 21.65
CA ASP A 251 6.91 6.17 22.95
C ASP A 251 6.64 4.65 22.84
N CYS A 252 6.77 4.06 21.66
CA CYS A 252 6.52 2.64 21.35
C CYS A 252 7.83 1.85 21.19
N GLY A 253 8.76 1.96 22.13
CA GLY A 253 10.10 1.36 22.02
C GLY A 253 10.09 -0.14 21.75
N ASP A 254 9.25 -0.91 22.48
CA ASP A 254 9.15 -2.37 22.32
C ASP A 254 8.58 -2.76 20.95
N GLU A 255 7.56 -2.03 20.46
CA GLU A 255 6.95 -2.28 19.16
C GLU A 255 7.94 -1.90 18.03
N GLN A 256 8.67 -0.78 18.18
CA GLN A 256 9.71 -0.39 17.21
C GLN A 256 10.87 -1.40 17.16
N GLU A 257 11.31 -1.92 18.30
CA GLU A 257 12.36 -2.94 18.34
C GLU A 257 11.91 -4.22 17.64
N LYS A 258 10.67 -4.67 17.87
CA LYS A 258 10.09 -5.85 17.21
C LYS A 258 9.96 -5.62 15.70
N LEU A 259 9.48 -4.44 15.28
CA LEU A 259 9.40 -4.07 13.88
C LEU A 259 10.78 -4.09 13.22
N THR A 260 11.77 -3.45 13.83
CA THR A 260 13.13 -3.39 13.29
C THR A 260 13.74 -4.79 13.16
N LYS A 261 13.53 -5.67 14.13
CA LYS A 261 13.97 -7.07 14.07
C LYS A 261 13.26 -7.84 12.95
N LEU A 262 11.95 -7.64 12.78
CA LEU A 262 11.18 -8.25 11.70
C LEU A 262 11.71 -7.83 10.32
N LEU A 263 11.92 -6.52 10.13
CA LEU A 263 12.42 -5.97 8.87
C LEU A 263 13.85 -6.45 8.58
N ALA A 264 14.75 -6.41 9.58
CA ALA A 264 16.13 -6.87 9.45
C ALA A 264 16.21 -8.36 9.07
N GLY A 265 15.43 -9.20 9.77
CA GLY A 265 15.40 -10.65 9.55
C GLY A 265 14.94 -11.04 8.14
N ASN A 266 14.14 -10.19 7.51
CA ASN A 266 13.58 -10.41 6.16
C ASN A 266 14.25 -9.55 5.08
N LYS A 267 15.36 -8.85 5.38
CA LYS A 267 16.05 -7.93 4.45
C LYS A 267 15.13 -6.85 3.86
N LEU A 268 14.23 -6.33 4.69
CA LEU A 268 13.27 -5.29 4.33
C LEU A 268 13.69 -3.95 4.92
N HIS A 269 13.26 -2.88 4.29
CA HIS A 269 13.37 -1.52 4.80
C HIS A 269 11.99 -0.93 5.05
N GLY A 270 11.87 -0.10 6.08
CA GLY A 270 10.64 0.61 6.42
C GLY A 270 10.80 2.12 6.33
N GLY A 271 9.78 2.78 5.79
CA GLY A 271 9.62 4.24 5.86
C GLY A 271 8.39 4.61 6.67
N LEU A 272 8.56 5.49 7.65
CA LEU A 272 7.48 5.93 8.53
C LEU A 272 7.15 7.40 8.27
N SER A 273 5.87 7.69 8.03
CA SER A 273 5.36 9.05 7.88
C SER A 273 5.39 9.82 9.20
N ARG A 274 5.08 11.11 9.15
CA ARG A 274 4.65 11.88 10.32
C ARG A 274 3.32 11.38 10.86
N CYS A 275 3.07 11.71 12.13
CA CYS A 275 1.76 11.53 12.76
C CYS A 275 0.71 12.42 12.10
N PHE A 276 -0.50 11.88 11.90
CA PHE A 276 -1.64 12.60 11.35
C PHE A 276 -2.94 12.26 12.06
N GLN A 277 -4.06 12.94 11.70
CA GLN A 277 -5.34 12.79 12.37
C GLN A 277 -6.52 12.52 11.42
N SER A 278 -6.35 12.77 10.12
CA SER A 278 -7.42 12.61 9.14
C SER A 278 -7.09 11.55 8.10
N MET A 279 -7.94 10.55 7.95
CA MET A 279 -7.74 9.50 6.95
C MET A 279 -7.85 10.00 5.50
N SER A 280 -8.46 11.17 5.25
CA SER A 280 -8.42 11.81 3.93
C SER A 280 -7.02 12.18 3.46
N ASP A 281 -6.08 12.28 4.41
CA ASP A 281 -4.70 12.71 4.14
C ASP A 281 -3.74 11.51 3.94
N VAL A 282 -4.26 10.28 3.98
CA VAL A 282 -3.49 9.04 3.78
C VAL A 282 -2.59 9.09 2.54
N PRO A 283 -3.02 9.57 1.35
CA PRO A 283 -2.14 9.64 0.18
C PRO A 283 -0.92 10.53 0.41
N TYR A 284 -1.08 11.65 1.11
CA TYR A 284 0.00 12.57 1.43
C TYR A 284 1.01 11.94 2.41
N TYR A 285 0.52 11.23 3.45
CA TYR A 285 1.39 10.57 4.41
C TYR A 285 2.04 9.29 3.85
N TYR A 286 1.39 8.64 2.89
CA TYR A 286 2.02 7.58 2.09
C TYR A 286 3.24 8.11 1.33
N SER A 287 3.11 9.23 0.63
CA SER A 287 4.25 9.83 -0.08
C SER A 287 5.40 10.19 0.86
N GLN A 288 5.11 10.66 2.09
CA GLN A 288 6.15 10.90 3.10
C GLN A 288 6.91 9.63 3.49
N ALA A 289 6.20 8.51 3.68
CA ALA A 289 6.82 7.25 4.06
C ALA A 289 7.70 6.68 2.93
N VAL A 290 7.26 6.82 1.68
CA VAL A 290 8.06 6.47 0.49
C VAL A 290 9.33 7.33 0.42
N GLU A 291 9.19 8.65 0.50
CA GLU A 291 10.32 9.59 0.47
C GLU A 291 11.32 9.36 1.61
N ALA A 292 10.85 8.90 2.78
CA ALA A 292 11.74 8.55 3.88
C ALA A 292 12.69 7.38 3.51
N ILE A 293 12.20 6.38 2.76
CA ILE A 293 13.04 5.28 2.26
C ILE A 293 13.98 5.80 1.17
N GLU A 294 13.44 6.49 0.16
CA GLU A 294 14.20 6.91 -1.01
C GLU A 294 15.34 7.87 -0.67
N LEU A 295 15.13 8.77 0.29
CA LEU A 295 16.16 9.69 0.76
C LEU A 295 17.05 9.05 1.83
N GLY A 296 16.49 8.21 2.70
CA GLY A 296 17.22 7.63 3.82
C GLY A 296 18.18 6.52 3.41
N GLN A 297 17.77 5.67 2.52
CA GLN A 297 18.54 4.49 2.11
C GLN A 297 19.92 4.82 1.51
N PRO A 298 20.06 5.82 0.61
CA PRO A 298 21.37 6.24 0.13
C PRO A 298 22.21 6.97 1.19
N MET A 299 21.56 7.70 2.12
CA MET A 299 22.24 8.52 3.14
C MET A 299 22.74 7.68 4.32
N ASP A 300 21.96 6.69 4.74
CA ASP A 300 22.26 5.83 5.88
C ASP A 300 21.91 4.37 5.57
N ARG A 301 22.80 3.69 4.89
CA ARG A 301 22.66 2.29 4.45
C ARG A 301 22.55 1.27 5.60
N GLN A 302 22.84 1.69 6.84
CA GLN A 302 22.75 0.81 8.01
C GLN A 302 21.39 0.89 8.71
N MET A 303 20.62 1.96 8.45
CA MET A 303 19.27 2.09 8.98
C MET A 303 18.32 1.14 8.26
N ILE A 304 17.33 0.67 9.02
CA ILE A 304 16.30 -0.25 8.53
C ILE A 304 14.93 0.43 8.52
N LEU A 305 14.71 1.33 9.50
CA LEU A 305 13.48 2.11 9.61
C LEU A 305 13.81 3.60 9.51
N TYR A 306 13.30 4.23 8.45
CA TYR A 306 13.52 5.63 8.13
C TYR A 306 12.32 6.47 8.56
N HIS A 307 12.49 7.37 9.51
CA HIS A 307 11.46 8.30 9.95
C HIS A 307 11.50 9.56 9.10
N TYR A 308 10.39 9.92 8.46
CA TYR A 308 10.32 11.07 7.55
C TYR A 308 10.80 12.39 8.18
N ASP A 309 10.58 12.57 9.49
CA ASP A 309 11.05 13.78 10.21
C ASP A 309 12.55 14.02 10.09
N HIS A 310 13.35 12.97 9.93
CA HIS A 310 14.80 13.09 9.75
C HIS A 310 15.19 13.56 8.33
N TYR A 311 14.29 13.42 7.36
CA TYR A 311 14.56 13.66 5.93
C TYR A 311 13.80 14.85 5.34
N VAL A 312 13.00 15.58 6.13
CA VAL A 312 12.20 16.73 5.66
C VAL A 312 13.01 17.76 4.91
N LEU A 313 14.16 18.15 5.45
CA LEU A 313 15.03 19.15 4.81
C LEU A 313 15.62 18.61 3.50
N HIS A 314 15.99 17.33 3.46
CA HIS A 314 16.47 16.68 2.24
C HIS A 314 15.36 16.54 1.20
N HIS A 315 14.12 16.25 1.61
CA HIS A 315 12.97 16.24 0.71
C HIS A 315 12.71 17.62 0.11
N MET A 316 12.77 18.71 0.92
CA MET A 316 12.70 20.07 0.38
C MET A 316 13.80 20.35 -0.65
N VAL A 317 15.03 19.94 -0.37
CA VAL A 317 16.15 20.06 -1.30
C VAL A 317 15.91 19.25 -2.57
N ALA A 318 15.45 18.00 -2.44
CA ALA A 318 15.14 17.11 -3.59
C ALA A 318 14.07 17.71 -4.50
N VAL A 319 13.00 18.27 -3.93
CA VAL A 319 11.96 18.96 -4.70
C VAL A 319 12.52 20.19 -5.43
N CYS A 320 13.32 21.01 -4.76
CA CYS A 320 13.95 22.17 -5.39
C CYS A 320 14.93 21.77 -6.50
N ALA A 321 15.70 20.70 -6.30
CA ALA A 321 16.69 20.21 -7.27
C ALA A 321 16.08 19.78 -8.60
N LYS A 322 14.79 19.39 -8.63
CA LYS A 322 14.06 19.08 -9.88
C LYS A 322 13.84 20.31 -10.78
N HIS A 323 13.94 21.51 -10.22
CA HIS A 323 13.58 22.75 -10.94
C HIS A 323 14.75 23.71 -11.13
N THR A 324 15.87 23.51 -10.43
CA THR A 324 17.01 24.43 -10.47
C THR A 324 18.31 23.77 -10.03
N GLU A 325 19.44 24.37 -10.41
CA GLU A 325 20.77 23.98 -9.90
C GLU A 325 20.87 24.31 -8.41
N ILE A 326 20.65 23.33 -7.56
CA ILE A 326 20.51 23.49 -6.10
C ILE A 326 21.80 23.99 -5.44
N ARG A 327 22.98 23.77 -6.05
CA ARG A 327 24.27 24.24 -5.55
C ARG A 327 24.33 25.76 -5.44
N ASN A 328 23.57 26.47 -6.29
CA ASN A 328 23.51 27.95 -6.28
C ASN A 328 22.85 28.53 -5.02
N PHE A 329 22.14 27.68 -4.25
CA PHE A 329 21.56 28.06 -2.96
C PHE A 329 22.51 27.86 -1.78
N CYS A 330 23.74 27.38 -2.01
CA CYS A 330 24.74 27.31 -0.94
C CYS A 330 25.38 28.66 -0.67
N HIS A 331 25.65 28.94 0.62
CA HIS A 331 26.38 30.16 0.99
C HIS A 331 27.81 30.12 0.41
N PRO A 332 28.26 31.17 -0.32
CA PRO A 332 29.55 31.17 -1.03
C PRO A 332 30.75 30.92 -0.13
N SER A 333 30.74 31.41 1.11
CA SER A 333 31.85 31.25 2.04
C SER A 333 32.16 29.81 2.43
N LEU A 334 31.19 28.88 2.29
CA LEU A 334 31.46 27.44 2.50
C LEU A 334 32.44 26.89 1.47
N PHE A 335 32.39 27.37 0.23
CA PHE A 335 33.35 26.94 -0.79
C PHE A 335 34.76 27.49 -0.52
N VAL A 336 34.88 28.68 0.13
CA VAL A 336 36.13 29.20 0.61
C VAL A 336 36.71 28.29 1.69
N LEU A 337 35.90 27.92 2.67
CA LEU A 337 36.29 27.01 3.74
C LEU A 337 36.69 25.63 3.22
N LYS A 338 35.90 25.06 2.30
CA LYS A 338 36.21 23.78 1.65
C LYS A 338 37.53 23.77 0.90
N LYS A 339 37.83 24.89 0.19
CA LYS A 339 39.09 25.06 -0.50
C LYS A 339 40.27 25.19 0.48
N TYR A 340 40.06 25.88 1.61
CA TYR A 340 41.07 26.00 2.66
C TYR A 340 41.42 24.66 3.29
N ASP A 341 40.39 23.83 3.63
CA ASP A 341 40.58 22.51 4.19
C ASP A 341 41.39 21.63 3.22
N GLY A 342 41.01 21.61 1.95
CA GLY A 342 41.72 20.81 0.92
C GLY A 342 43.17 21.22 0.73
N LYS A 343 43.53 22.52 0.97
CA LYS A 343 44.90 23.00 0.83
C LYS A 343 45.75 22.74 2.06
N ASN A 344 45.15 22.83 3.27
CA ASN A 344 45.89 22.85 4.54
C ASN A 344 45.72 21.54 5.34
N GLY A 345 44.93 20.55 4.85
CA GLY A 345 44.66 19.31 5.55
C GLY A 345 43.92 19.54 6.87
N THR A 346 43.00 20.51 6.89
CA THR A 346 42.18 20.83 8.06
C THR A 346 40.75 20.28 7.88
N ASP A 347 39.99 20.19 8.99
CA ASP A 347 38.60 19.66 9.02
C ASP A 347 37.62 20.75 9.51
N PHE A 348 37.81 21.99 9.01
CA PHE A 348 36.97 23.11 9.44
C PHE A 348 35.54 23.02 8.96
N MET A 349 35.29 22.47 7.75
CA MET A 349 33.94 22.17 7.26
C MET A 349 33.19 21.26 8.24
N GLN A 350 33.83 20.16 8.67
CA GLN A 350 33.26 19.21 9.63
C GLN A 350 33.05 19.88 11.00
N SER A 351 34.01 20.73 11.44
CA SER A 351 33.89 21.44 12.71
C SER A 351 32.73 22.44 12.72
N LEU A 352 32.53 23.18 11.64
CA LEU A 352 31.41 24.10 11.47
C LEU A 352 30.07 23.37 11.43
N TYR A 353 29.98 22.27 10.65
CA TYR A 353 28.76 21.47 10.56
C TYR A 353 28.32 20.94 11.92
N GLN A 354 29.23 20.31 12.67
CA GLN A 354 28.93 19.81 14.01
C GLN A 354 28.58 20.92 15.00
N TYR A 355 29.23 22.08 14.91
CA TYR A 355 28.92 23.23 15.74
C TYR A 355 27.51 23.76 15.52
N LEU A 356 27.07 23.85 14.27
CA LEU A 356 25.71 24.25 13.92
C LEU A 356 24.70 23.18 14.33
N LYS A 357 25.02 21.89 14.11
CA LYS A 357 24.17 20.74 14.48
C LYS A 357 23.91 20.66 15.98
N HIS A 358 24.90 20.97 16.81
CA HIS A 358 24.79 21.04 18.27
C HIS A 358 24.35 22.41 18.80
N SER A 359 23.60 23.18 17.99
CA SER A 359 23.06 24.49 18.40
C SER A 359 24.12 25.44 18.96
N LYS A 360 25.31 25.40 18.38
CA LYS A 360 26.50 26.22 18.77
C LYS A 360 27.06 25.89 20.16
N ASN A 361 26.80 24.69 20.69
CA ASN A 361 27.36 24.24 21.95
C ASN A 361 28.79 23.74 21.74
N LEU A 362 29.79 24.57 22.18
CA LEU A 362 31.21 24.24 22.05
C LEU A 362 31.63 22.95 22.77
N ILE A 363 31.01 22.64 23.92
CA ILE A 363 31.38 21.48 24.70
C ILE A 363 30.89 20.18 24.00
N GLU A 364 29.64 20.13 23.60
CA GLU A 364 29.07 19.00 22.88
C GLU A 364 29.78 18.77 21.53
N THR A 365 30.04 19.86 20.80
CA THR A 365 30.78 19.78 19.54
C THR A 365 32.20 19.25 19.74
N ALA A 366 32.92 19.73 20.74
CA ALA A 366 34.25 19.24 21.05
C ALA A 366 34.28 17.77 21.42
N ASN A 367 33.28 17.29 22.23
CA ASN A 367 33.11 15.89 22.58
C ASN A 367 32.85 15.05 21.34
N THR A 368 31.95 15.47 20.45
CA THR A 368 31.62 14.75 19.21
C THR A 368 32.84 14.63 18.28
N LEU A 369 33.69 15.64 18.24
CA LEU A 369 34.90 15.66 17.40
C LEU A 369 36.13 15.08 18.13
N HIS A 370 36.00 14.61 19.36
CA HIS A 370 37.09 14.10 20.21
C HIS A 370 38.28 15.08 20.34
N ILE A 371 37.98 16.36 20.50
CA ILE A 371 38.99 17.40 20.68
C ILE A 371 38.71 18.22 21.97
N HIS A 372 39.73 18.94 22.46
CA HIS A 372 39.55 19.81 23.63
C HIS A 372 38.68 21.03 23.28
N ARG A 373 37.88 21.52 24.26
CA ARG A 373 37.02 22.70 24.10
C ARG A 373 37.78 23.94 23.59
N ASN A 374 39.00 24.18 24.09
CA ASN A 374 39.81 25.32 23.65
C ASN A 374 40.21 25.21 22.17
N THR A 375 40.51 24.01 21.71
CA THR A 375 40.78 23.73 20.29
C THR A 375 39.55 24.00 19.45
N MET A 376 38.36 23.59 19.91
CA MET A 376 37.11 23.90 19.21
C MET A 376 36.84 25.42 19.16
N SER A 377 37.03 26.12 20.28
CA SER A 377 36.90 27.59 20.32
C SER A 377 37.85 28.29 19.35
N TYR A 378 39.10 27.84 19.27
CA TYR A 378 40.06 28.34 18.30
C TYR A 378 39.60 28.06 16.85
N ARG A 379 39.12 26.83 16.57
CA ARG A 379 38.63 26.48 15.24
C ARG A 379 37.47 27.39 14.82
N ILE A 380 36.49 27.63 15.69
CA ILE A 380 35.36 28.50 15.36
C ILE A 380 35.79 29.91 15.04
N LYS A 381 36.67 30.54 15.86
CA LYS A 381 37.22 31.87 15.55
C LYS A 381 37.94 31.89 14.20
N LYS A 382 38.72 30.85 13.91
CA LYS A 382 39.45 30.77 12.65
C LYS A 382 38.51 30.57 11.45
N ILE A 383 37.40 29.85 11.61
CA ILE A 383 36.35 29.71 10.61
C ILE A 383 35.67 31.04 10.33
N GLU A 384 35.31 31.81 11.37
CA GLU A 384 34.71 33.15 11.23
C GLU A 384 35.65 34.09 10.45
N GLU A 385 36.96 34.10 10.78
CA GLU A 385 37.94 34.86 10.06
C GLU A 385 38.06 34.48 8.59
N LEU A 386 38.13 33.18 8.29
CA LEU A 386 38.29 32.67 6.92
C LEU A 386 37.06 32.89 6.04
N MET A 387 35.91 32.83 6.63
CA MET A 387 34.63 33.00 5.94
C MET A 387 34.19 34.48 5.90
N ASP A 388 34.82 35.35 6.69
CA ASP A 388 34.42 36.75 6.93
C ASP A 388 32.94 36.85 7.36
N VAL A 389 32.58 36.11 8.42
CA VAL A 389 31.20 36.00 8.91
C VAL A 389 31.12 36.03 10.43
N ASP A 390 29.99 36.47 10.96
CA ASP A 390 29.64 36.37 12.38
C ASP A 390 28.64 35.19 12.57
N LEU A 391 29.09 34.10 13.16
CA LEU A 391 28.26 32.96 13.45
C LEU A 391 27.20 33.20 14.55
N ASN A 392 27.23 34.35 15.24
CA ASN A 392 26.17 34.76 16.16
C ASN A 392 24.90 35.21 15.41
N ASP A 393 25.03 35.61 14.14
CA ASP A 393 23.87 35.86 13.30
C ASP A 393 23.10 34.55 13.06
N MET A 394 21.84 34.50 13.55
CA MET A 394 20.98 33.33 13.44
C MET A 394 20.58 33.06 12.00
N ASN A 395 20.29 34.10 11.21
CA ASN A 395 19.90 33.93 9.82
C ASN A 395 21.02 33.30 9.00
N LEU A 396 22.24 33.80 9.20
CA LEU A 396 23.42 33.23 8.58
C LEU A 396 23.66 31.78 9.02
N SER A 397 23.50 31.47 10.31
CA SER A 397 23.68 30.13 10.83
C SER A 397 22.67 29.12 10.20
N TYR A 398 21.42 29.52 10.05
CA TYR A 398 20.41 28.70 9.33
C TYR A 398 20.77 28.54 7.85
N TYR A 399 21.21 29.60 7.20
CA TYR A 399 21.62 29.55 5.80
C TYR A 399 22.82 28.58 5.60
N LEU A 400 23.83 28.67 6.45
CA LEU A 400 24.96 27.74 6.43
C LEU A 400 24.53 26.30 6.71
N PHE A 401 23.64 26.07 7.68
CA PHE A 401 23.13 24.75 7.98
C PHE A 401 22.36 24.15 6.79
N MET A 402 21.48 24.93 6.15
CA MET A 402 20.80 24.52 4.92
C MET A 402 21.79 24.23 3.78
N SER A 403 22.82 25.02 3.65
CA SER A 403 23.88 24.80 2.65
C SER A 403 24.60 23.46 2.88
N PHE A 404 24.83 23.06 4.12
CA PHE A 404 25.35 21.73 4.42
C PHE A 404 24.39 20.64 4.00
N LYS A 405 23.06 20.80 4.23
CA LYS A 405 22.04 19.83 3.80
C LYS A 405 21.99 19.70 2.29
N ILE A 406 22.16 20.78 1.55
CA ILE A 406 22.28 20.78 0.09
C ILE A 406 23.53 20.02 -0.35
N LEU A 407 24.69 20.29 0.25
CA LEU A 407 25.94 19.60 -0.09
C LEU A 407 25.89 18.10 0.26
N GLU A 408 25.23 17.74 1.34
CA GLU A 408 25.00 16.34 1.73
C GLU A 408 24.14 15.62 0.69
N PHE A 409 23.05 16.22 0.23
CA PHE A 409 22.18 15.69 -0.82
C PHE A 409 22.94 15.52 -2.16
N ILE A 410 23.68 16.54 -2.61
CA ILE A 410 24.46 16.48 -3.86
C ILE A 410 25.49 15.34 -3.79
N ARG A 411 26.20 15.21 -2.65
CA ARG A 411 27.21 14.15 -2.48
C ARG A 411 26.62 12.74 -2.62
N VAL A 412 25.42 12.53 -2.10
CA VAL A 412 24.73 11.24 -2.22
C VAL A 412 24.38 10.97 -3.67
N GLN A 413 23.87 11.95 -4.41
CA GLN A 413 23.52 11.79 -5.83
C GLN A 413 24.73 11.59 -6.76
N GLU A 414 25.91 12.09 -6.38
CA GLU A 414 27.16 11.88 -7.15
C GLU A 414 27.79 10.48 -6.89
N MET A 415 27.24 9.70 -5.91
CA MET A 415 27.75 8.38 -5.53
C MET A 415 26.89 7.22 -6.08
N ASP A 416 25.66 7.50 -6.51
CA ASP A 416 24.75 6.58 -7.21
C ASP A 416 24.93 6.69 -8.73
#